data_f0a517431097a79c4aff7cf02298607c
#
_entry.id   f0a517431097a79c4aff7cf02298607c
#
_cell.length_a   1.000
_cell.length_b   1.000
_cell.length_c   1.000
_cell.angle_alpha   90.00
_cell.angle_beta   90.00
_cell.angle_gamma   90.00
#
_symmetry.space_group_name_H-M   'P 1'
#
loop_
_entity.id
_entity.type
_entity.pdbx_description
1 polymer ?
#
loop_
_entity_poly.entity_id
_entity_poly.type
_entity_poly.pdbx_seq_one_letter_code
_entity_poly.pdbx_strand_id
1 'polypeptide(L)'
;MRPKLLKRVSLDRLMDLKVDYAFKQLFGSEKNKEITVVFLNAVLQRNEHHRIKEIAFANVENAADYEEDKESRLDIVAVTDANEWINIEIQFSNKYDMVKRSLYYWSGLYQKQLTRRMSYTQLQPVIAINIMNFDLFKEMDRFHTSYRLYEDHDHTLLTDVMEFHFLEMPKLIRAWKEDKLDPWNDMLARWLLLLGIVDHRKNKVYEDIYKKLEEIAMEDETLRNAFQDWETLSASQEEWLAYEGRLKRVLDDESARIDSEIREKEARKEGEKEGRQEGHKEGRHEGRQEEIAESTIMFLKAKFPGHSMDVISNKMKTVESLESMKKLQKDLVQAETWTEVKELLE
;
A
#
# COMPACT_ATOMS: atom_id res chain seq x y z
N MET A 1 -23.37 1.61 40.09
CA MET A 1 -23.33 1.66 38.63
C MET A 1 -22.11 2.50 38.23
N ARG A 2 -21.19 1.95 37.45
CA ARG A 2 -20.10 2.76 36.89
C ARG A 2 -20.71 3.79 35.94
N PRO A 3 -20.32 5.08 35.98
CA PRO A 3 -20.83 6.07 35.05
C PRO A 3 -20.42 5.67 33.64
N LYS A 4 -21.36 5.59 32.70
CA LYS A 4 -21.07 5.35 31.28
C LYS A 4 -20.30 6.54 30.73
N LEU A 5 -19.24 6.27 29.98
CA LEU A 5 -18.41 7.29 29.34
C LEU A 5 -19.21 8.00 28.24
N LEU A 6 -19.88 7.23 27.38
CA LEU A 6 -20.77 7.75 26.33
C LEU A 6 -22.21 7.90 26.87
N LYS A 7 -22.78 9.09 26.71
CA LYS A 7 -24.11 9.47 27.23
C LYS A 7 -25.09 9.90 26.15
N ARG A 8 -24.62 10.37 25.00
CA ARG A 8 -25.42 11.05 23.96
C ARG A 8 -25.64 10.19 22.72
N VAL A 9 -24.65 9.41 22.34
CA VAL A 9 -24.71 8.54 21.14
C VAL A 9 -24.39 7.10 21.50
N SER A 10 -24.95 6.18 20.74
CA SER A 10 -24.59 4.76 20.83
C SER A 10 -23.22 4.53 20.14
N LEU A 11 -22.55 3.46 20.52
CA LEU A 11 -21.20 3.16 20.06
C LEU A 11 -21.10 3.00 18.52
N ASP A 12 -22.17 2.48 17.89
CA ASP A 12 -22.30 2.30 16.44
C ASP A 12 -22.51 3.64 15.68
N ARG A 13 -22.88 4.71 16.40
CA ARG A 13 -23.02 6.05 15.84
C ARG A 13 -21.81 6.94 16.05
N LEU A 14 -20.74 6.43 16.64
CA LEU A 14 -19.47 7.17 16.69
C LEU A 14 -18.84 7.22 15.29
N MET A 15 -18.26 8.36 14.95
CA MET A 15 -17.48 8.52 13.72
C MET A 15 -16.26 7.61 13.73
N ASP A 16 -15.92 7.02 12.60
CA ASP A 16 -14.63 6.30 12.43
C ASP A 16 -13.50 7.31 12.42
N LEU A 17 -12.67 7.29 13.47
CA LEU A 17 -11.54 8.22 13.63
C LEU A 17 -10.42 8.00 12.60
N LYS A 18 -10.49 6.96 11.77
CA LYS A 18 -9.58 6.74 10.66
C LYS A 18 -9.99 7.49 9.38
N VAL A 19 -11.17 8.12 9.38
CA VAL A 19 -11.56 9.07 8.33
C VAL A 19 -10.90 10.41 8.64
N ASP A 20 -10.21 10.99 7.66
CA ASP A 20 -9.40 12.21 7.78
C ASP A 20 -10.14 13.36 8.47
N TYR A 21 -11.41 13.54 8.16
CA TYR A 21 -12.26 14.55 8.78
C TYR A 21 -12.37 14.38 10.30
N ALA A 22 -12.80 13.19 10.75
CA ALA A 22 -12.98 12.92 12.17
C ALA A 22 -11.64 12.99 12.94
N PHE A 23 -10.57 12.52 12.32
CA PHE A 23 -9.22 12.60 12.86
C PHE A 23 -8.78 14.07 13.07
N LYS A 24 -8.92 14.91 12.03
CA LYS A 24 -8.58 16.33 12.10
C LYS A 24 -9.38 17.09 13.15
N GLN A 25 -10.68 16.80 13.27
CA GLN A 25 -11.54 17.45 14.27
C GLN A 25 -11.11 17.08 15.70
N LEU A 26 -10.73 15.81 15.95
CA LEU A 26 -10.32 15.40 17.27
C LEU A 26 -8.87 15.79 17.61
N PHE A 27 -7.91 15.54 16.69
CA PHE A 27 -6.48 15.72 16.97
C PHE A 27 -5.89 17.01 16.39
N GLY A 28 -6.54 17.68 15.45
CA GLY A 28 -6.03 18.90 14.80
C GLY A 28 -6.65 20.19 15.32
N SER A 29 -7.53 20.15 16.33
CA SER A 29 -8.21 21.34 16.82
C SER A 29 -7.44 22.01 17.95
N GLU A 30 -7.45 23.36 17.97
CA GLU A 30 -6.79 24.16 19.01
C GLU A 30 -7.23 23.83 20.44
N LYS A 31 -8.51 23.46 20.63
CA LYS A 31 -9.05 23.08 21.93
C LYS A 31 -8.52 21.75 22.43
N ASN A 32 -8.04 20.89 21.54
CA ASN A 32 -7.62 19.52 21.82
C ASN A 32 -6.09 19.34 21.75
N LYS A 33 -5.32 20.42 21.83
CA LYS A 33 -3.85 20.36 21.81
C LYS A 33 -3.26 19.39 22.80
N GLU A 34 -3.82 19.31 24.01
CA GLU A 34 -3.35 18.40 25.04
C GLU A 34 -3.50 16.93 24.62
N ILE A 35 -4.64 16.59 24.01
CA ILE A 35 -4.88 15.23 23.46
C ILE A 35 -3.80 14.92 22.42
N THR A 36 -3.50 15.85 21.53
CA THR A 36 -2.50 15.68 20.47
C THR A 36 -1.09 15.57 21.04
N VAL A 37 -0.73 16.35 22.04
CA VAL A 37 0.56 16.26 22.74
C VAL A 37 0.75 14.87 23.35
N VAL A 38 -0.27 14.35 24.04
CA VAL A 38 -0.19 13.00 24.65
C VAL A 38 -0.09 11.92 23.56
N PHE A 39 -0.86 12.04 22.49
CA PHE A 39 -0.80 11.14 21.34
C PHE A 39 0.59 11.14 20.70
N LEU A 40 1.17 12.32 20.42
CA LEU A 40 2.50 12.45 19.83
C LEU A 40 3.59 11.84 20.72
N ASN A 41 3.54 12.10 22.05
CA ASN A 41 4.48 11.49 22.98
C ASN A 41 4.37 9.97 23.01
N ALA A 42 3.16 9.42 22.85
CA ALA A 42 2.94 7.98 22.76
C ALA A 42 3.54 7.40 21.47
N VAL A 43 3.34 8.04 20.31
CA VAL A 43 3.87 7.58 19.02
C VAL A 43 5.39 7.65 18.98
N LEU A 44 5.96 8.77 19.42
CA LEU A 44 7.40 9.02 19.40
C LEU A 44 8.16 8.31 20.52
N GLN A 45 7.44 7.74 21.51
CA GLN A 45 8.00 7.01 22.65
C GLN A 45 9.09 7.81 23.39
N ARG A 46 8.86 9.11 23.54
CA ARG A 46 9.83 10.01 24.12
C ARG A 46 9.98 9.82 25.62
N ASN A 47 11.23 9.81 26.08
CA ASN A 47 11.54 9.83 27.52
C ASN A 47 11.18 11.20 28.14
N GLU A 48 11.17 11.27 29.47
CA GLU A 48 10.75 12.48 30.20
C GLU A 48 11.53 13.75 29.78
N HIS A 49 12.81 13.63 29.45
CA HIS A 49 13.67 14.76 29.10
C HIS A 49 13.40 15.32 27.71
N HIS A 50 12.88 14.49 26.79
CA HIS A 50 12.58 14.86 25.40
C HIS A 50 11.07 14.90 25.14
N ARG A 51 10.27 14.85 26.20
CA ARG A 51 8.80 14.86 26.08
C ARG A 51 8.32 16.19 25.52
N ILE A 52 7.47 16.13 24.50
CA ILE A 52 6.76 17.30 23.98
C ILE A 52 5.85 17.82 25.08
N LYS A 53 5.96 19.12 25.39
CA LYS A 53 5.15 19.79 26.43
C LYS A 53 4.02 20.59 25.79
N GLU A 54 4.29 21.20 24.64
CA GLU A 54 3.37 22.07 23.93
C GLU A 54 3.56 21.96 22.43
N ILE A 55 2.49 22.22 21.68
CA ILE A 55 2.51 22.28 20.21
C ILE A 55 1.76 23.53 19.74
N ALA A 56 2.13 24.00 18.54
CA ALA A 56 1.36 24.93 17.75
C ALA A 56 0.96 24.27 16.44
N PHE A 57 -0.32 24.32 16.05
CA PHE A 57 -0.71 23.85 14.73
C PHE A 57 -0.27 24.83 13.66
N ALA A 58 0.40 24.33 12.62
CA ALA A 58 0.82 25.11 11.48
C ALA A 58 -0.25 25.10 10.40
N ASN A 59 -0.70 26.28 9.97
CA ASN A 59 -1.58 26.40 8.82
C ASN A 59 -0.75 26.34 7.53
N VAL A 60 -0.72 25.20 6.86
CA VAL A 60 0.09 24.94 5.66
C VAL A 60 -0.65 25.33 4.38
N GLU A 61 -1.93 25.73 4.47
CA GLU A 61 -2.79 26.10 3.32
C GLU A 61 -2.34 27.37 2.58
N ASN A 62 -1.47 28.20 3.15
CA ASN A 62 -1.04 29.47 2.58
C ASN A 62 0.13 29.41 1.59
N ALA A 63 0.54 28.22 1.14
CA ALA A 63 1.59 28.11 0.12
C ALA A 63 0.95 27.92 -1.26
N ALA A 64 0.80 29.00 -1.99
CA ALA A 64 0.18 29.13 -3.31
C ALA A 64 0.84 28.32 -4.46
N ASP A 65 1.85 27.52 -4.18
CA ASP A 65 2.61 26.79 -5.20
C ASP A 65 2.08 25.37 -5.54
N TYR A 66 0.95 24.95 -4.93
CA TYR A 66 0.37 23.62 -5.13
C TYR A 66 -1.13 23.64 -5.48
N GLU A 67 -1.61 24.74 -6.08
CA GLU A 67 -3.03 24.86 -6.49
C GLU A 67 -3.47 23.87 -7.58
N GLU A 68 -2.55 23.26 -8.30
CA GLU A 68 -2.89 22.29 -9.37
C GLU A 68 -3.02 20.83 -8.89
N ASP A 69 -2.51 20.48 -7.70
CA ASP A 69 -2.60 19.13 -7.16
C ASP A 69 -3.79 19.02 -6.20
N LYS A 70 -4.94 18.62 -6.73
CA LYS A 70 -6.25 18.58 -6.05
C LYS A 70 -6.32 17.68 -4.80
N GLU A 71 -5.25 16.96 -4.45
CA GLU A 71 -5.24 15.97 -3.35
C GLU A 71 -4.14 16.19 -2.29
N SER A 72 -3.37 17.26 -2.36
CA SER A 72 -2.15 17.45 -1.54
C SER A 72 -2.37 18.33 -0.30
N ARG A 73 -3.42 18.07 0.48
CA ARG A 73 -3.58 18.72 1.79
C ARG A 73 -3.06 17.80 2.89
N LEU A 74 -2.01 18.25 3.59
CA LEU A 74 -1.52 17.60 4.80
C LEU A 74 -2.63 17.52 5.86
N ASP A 75 -2.71 16.41 6.58
CA ASP A 75 -3.80 16.23 7.54
C ASP A 75 -3.61 17.10 8.78
N ILE A 76 -2.51 16.93 9.49
CA ILE A 76 -2.18 17.77 10.66
C ILE A 76 -0.69 18.09 10.62
N VAL A 77 -0.33 19.36 10.74
CA VAL A 77 1.05 19.79 10.93
C VAL A 77 1.16 20.52 12.26
N ALA A 78 2.06 20.07 13.10
CA ALA A 78 2.34 20.67 14.39
C ALA A 78 3.82 21.03 14.52
N VAL A 79 4.10 22.11 15.26
CA VAL A 79 5.45 22.51 15.65
C VAL A 79 5.54 22.38 17.16
N THR A 80 6.54 21.64 17.64
CA THR A 80 6.75 21.40 19.09
C THR A 80 7.46 22.57 19.77
N ASP A 81 7.47 22.57 21.09
CA ASP A 81 8.27 23.48 21.93
C ASP A 81 9.78 23.38 21.67
N ALA A 82 10.26 22.26 21.11
CA ALA A 82 11.63 22.10 20.62
C ALA A 82 11.83 22.54 19.15
N ASN A 83 10.84 23.20 18.54
CA ASN A 83 10.80 23.63 17.14
C ASN A 83 10.83 22.47 16.11
N GLU A 84 10.55 21.24 16.48
CA GLU A 84 10.41 20.13 15.54
C GLU A 84 9.09 20.23 14.80
N TRP A 85 9.12 19.99 13.50
CA TRP A 85 7.92 19.95 12.65
C TRP A 85 7.41 18.52 12.55
N ILE A 86 6.16 18.29 12.91
CA ILE A 86 5.52 16.97 12.89
C ILE A 86 4.37 16.99 11.89
N ASN A 87 4.46 16.15 10.86
CA ASN A 87 3.36 15.87 9.95
C ASN A 87 2.67 14.57 10.35
N ILE A 88 1.36 14.61 10.55
CA ILE A 88 0.55 13.43 10.84
C ILE A 88 -0.40 13.22 9.67
N GLU A 89 -0.25 12.10 8.98
CA GLU A 89 -1.11 11.68 7.87
C GLU A 89 -1.93 10.46 8.28
N ILE A 90 -3.22 10.46 7.96
CA ILE A 90 -4.08 9.30 8.13
C ILE A 90 -4.59 8.83 6.77
N GLN A 91 -4.33 7.56 6.44
CA GLN A 91 -4.68 6.99 5.15
C GLN A 91 -5.60 5.79 5.31
N PHE A 92 -6.80 5.92 4.78
CA PHE A 92 -7.81 4.88 4.86
C PHE A 92 -7.55 3.73 3.88
N SER A 93 -7.06 4.04 2.67
CA SER A 93 -6.74 3.07 1.62
C SER A 93 -5.39 3.33 0.97
N ASN A 94 -4.74 2.28 0.47
CA ASN A 94 -3.45 2.39 -0.22
C ASN A 94 -3.67 2.74 -1.71
N LYS A 95 -3.92 4.00 -2.01
CA LYS A 95 -4.08 4.48 -3.40
C LYS A 95 -2.75 4.75 -4.10
N TYR A 96 -1.73 5.11 -3.34
CA TYR A 96 -0.44 5.56 -3.84
C TYR A 96 0.68 4.90 -3.05
N ASP A 97 1.90 4.93 -3.58
CA ASP A 97 3.10 4.51 -2.85
C ASP A 97 3.26 5.37 -1.58
N MET A 98 2.81 4.84 -0.45
CA MET A 98 2.77 5.58 0.82
C MET A 98 4.15 5.99 1.27
N VAL A 99 5.18 5.21 0.98
CA VAL A 99 6.57 5.54 1.34
C VAL A 99 7.02 6.78 0.55
N LYS A 100 6.83 6.78 -0.77
CA LYS A 100 7.19 7.93 -1.61
C LYS A 100 6.38 9.18 -1.27
N ARG A 101 5.09 9.01 -0.98
CA ARG A 101 4.21 10.10 -0.55
C ARG A 101 4.70 10.72 0.77
N SER A 102 5.05 9.90 1.75
CA SER A 102 5.57 10.37 3.03
C SER A 102 6.89 11.12 2.87
N LEU A 103 7.81 10.61 2.04
CA LEU A 103 9.07 11.28 1.68
C LEU A 103 8.82 12.63 0.97
N TYR A 104 7.87 12.68 0.06
CA TYR A 104 7.49 13.91 -0.67
C TYR A 104 7.00 14.99 0.29
N TYR A 105 6.08 14.65 1.20
CA TYR A 105 5.55 15.62 2.17
C TYR A 105 6.61 16.06 3.19
N TRP A 106 7.43 15.11 3.66
CA TRP A 106 8.56 15.42 4.52
C TRP A 106 9.49 16.44 3.85
N SER A 107 9.89 16.19 2.60
CA SER A 107 10.80 17.06 1.87
C SER A 107 10.20 18.47 1.66
N GLY A 108 8.90 18.54 1.37
CA GLY A 108 8.19 19.81 1.22
C GLY A 108 8.17 20.63 2.52
N LEU A 109 7.92 19.99 3.66
CA LEU A 109 7.97 20.66 4.96
C LEU A 109 9.38 21.10 5.34
N TYR A 110 10.38 20.25 5.05
CA TYR A 110 11.78 20.58 5.32
C TYR A 110 12.24 21.76 4.48
N GLN A 111 11.93 21.78 3.18
CA GLN A 111 12.26 22.86 2.25
C GLN A 111 11.56 24.17 2.62
N LYS A 112 10.29 24.13 3.06
CA LYS A 112 9.50 25.33 3.42
C LYS A 112 10.07 26.12 4.60
N GLN A 113 10.86 25.50 5.44
CA GLN A 113 11.52 26.19 6.56
C GLN A 113 12.58 27.20 6.07
N LEU A 114 13.19 26.95 4.88
CA LEU A 114 14.28 27.77 4.40
C LEU A 114 13.75 29.07 3.78
N THR A 115 14.01 30.18 4.44
CA THR A 115 13.70 31.52 3.93
C THR A 115 14.93 32.24 3.40
N ARG A 116 14.74 33.35 2.65
CA ARG A 116 15.85 34.16 2.15
C ARG A 116 16.74 34.62 3.31
N ARG A 117 18.06 34.40 3.20
CA ARG A 117 19.10 34.73 4.19
C ARG A 117 19.14 33.82 5.42
N MET A 118 18.37 32.76 5.48
CA MET A 118 18.44 31.75 6.53
C MET A 118 19.63 30.79 6.28
N SER A 119 20.37 30.44 7.34
CA SER A 119 21.42 29.43 7.27
C SER A 119 20.84 28.03 7.33
N TYR A 120 21.44 27.05 6.63
CA TYR A 120 21.07 25.63 6.73
C TYR A 120 21.17 25.09 8.16
N THR A 121 22.01 25.67 9.01
CA THR A 121 22.14 25.31 10.44
C THR A 121 20.90 25.63 11.27
N GLN A 122 19.97 26.41 10.74
CA GLN A 122 18.71 26.78 11.40
C GLN A 122 17.54 25.87 11.02
N LEU A 123 17.74 24.96 10.06
CA LEU A 123 16.72 23.98 9.70
C LEU A 123 16.45 23.02 10.87
N GLN A 124 15.20 22.83 11.16
CA GLN A 124 14.70 22.02 12.27
C GLN A 124 14.31 20.63 11.80
N PRO A 125 14.32 19.62 12.69
CA PRO A 125 13.86 18.28 12.38
C PRO A 125 12.42 18.28 11.86
N VAL A 126 12.16 17.36 10.91
CA VAL A 126 10.82 17.04 10.43
C VAL A 126 10.55 15.57 10.69
N ILE A 127 9.45 15.30 11.35
CA ILE A 127 8.98 13.96 11.70
C ILE A 127 7.69 13.69 10.92
N ALA A 128 7.65 12.60 10.17
CA ALA A 128 6.47 12.16 9.44
C ALA A 128 5.83 10.95 10.15
N ILE A 129 4.59 11.10 10.59
CA ILE A 129 3.79 10.04 11.20
C ILE A 129 2.68 9.65 10.23
N ASN A 130 2.68 8.38 9.83
CA ASN A 130 1.75 7.84 8.85
C ASN A 130 0.88 6.76 9.51
N ILE A 131 -0.42 7.03 9.69
CA ILE A 131 -1.40 6.11 10.24
C ILE A 131 -2.15 5.47 9.08
N MET A 132 -2.06 4.14 8.95
CA MET A 132 -2.56 3.43 7.78
C MET A 132 -3.61 2.38 8.17
N ASN A 133 -4.75 2.41 7.50
CA ASN A 133 -5.80 1.38 7.64
C ASN A 133 -5.60 0.19 6.68
N PHE A 134 -4.34 -0.11 6.35
CA PHE A 134 -3.91 -1.24 5.50
C PHE A 134 -2.51 -1.71 5.91
N ASP A 135 -2.16 -2.94 5.50
CA ASP A 135 -0.81 -3.49 5.68
C ASP A 135 0.11 -2.97 4.57
N LEU A 136 1.18 -2.27 4.93
CA LEU A 136 2.21 -1.76 4.02
C LEU A 136 3.42 -2.70 3.97
N PHE A 137 3.98 -3.04 5.14
CA PHE A 137 5.19 -3.87 5.28
C PHE A 137 4.80 -5.32 5.56
N LYS A 138 4.59 -6.11 4.50
CA LYS A 138 4.09 -7.49 4.61
C LYS A 138 5.03 -8.44 5.36
N GLU A 139 6.34 -8.15 5.32
CA GLU A 139 7.39 -8.95 5.94
C GLU A 139 7.57 -8.68 7.44
N MET A 140 6.82 -7.73 8.02
CA MET A 140 6.92 -7.33 9.41
C MET A 140 5.59 -7.50 10.12
N ASP A 141 5.57 -8.18 11.28
CA ASP A 141 4.34 -8.39 12.06
C ASP A 141 4.03 -7.19 12.99
N ARG A 142 5.02 -6.42 13.36
CA ARG A 142 4.82 -5.27 14.26
C ARG A 142 4.00 -4.17 13.59
N PHE A 143 3.08 -3.57 14.33
CA PHE A 143 2.19 -2.51 13.86
C PHE A 143 2.84 -1.12 13.81
N HIS A 144 3.96 -0.92 14.47
CA HIS A 144 4.72 0.32 14.49
C HIS A 144 6.14 0.08 13.99
N THR A 145 6.54 0.81 12.96
CA THR A 145 7.90 0.84 12.45
C THR A 145 8.39 2.27 12.35
N SER A 146 9.65 2.51 12.71
CA SER A 146 10.30 3.81 12.60
C SER A 146 11.56 3.72 11.77
N TYR A 147 11.85 4.79 11.02
CA TYR A 147 12.98 4.87 10.11
C TYR A 147 13.72 6.19 10.30
N ARG A 148 15.05 6.10 10.28
CA ARG A 148 15.98 7.23 10.33
C ARG A 148 17.13 6.96 9.36
N LEU A 149 17.96 7.95 9.13
CA LEU A 149 19.10 7.83 8.22
C LEU A 149 20.34 7.37 8.96
N TYR A 150 20.86 6.21 8.58
CA TYR A 150 22.04 5.61 9.18
C TYR A 150 23.11 5.34 8.11
N GLU A 151 24.37 5.34 8.53
CA GLU A 151 25.47 4.82 7.74
C GLU A 151 25.33 3.29 7.57
N ASP A 152 25.69 2.76 6.40
CA ASP A 152 25.35 1.39 5.99
C ASP A 152 26.13 0.29 6.73
N HIS A 153 27.33 0.57 7.25
CA HIS A 153 28.23 -0.41 7.85
C HIS A 153 28.18 -0.39 9.38
N ASP A 154 28.42 0.78 9.96
CA ASP A 154 28.51 0.94 11.42
C ASP A 154 27.18 1.32 12.05
N HIS A 155 26.14 1.54 11.24
CA HIS A 155 24.81 1.98 11.67
C HIS A 155 24.84 3.22 12.58
N THR A 156 25.77 4.13 12.31
CA THR A 156 25.81 5.43 12.99
C THR A 156 24.75 6.35 12.42
N LEU A 157 24.01 7.04 13.28
CA LEU A 157 22.99 8.00 12.86
C LEU A 157 23.65 9.16 12.11
N LEU A 158 23.25 9.39 10.84
CA LEU A 158 23.77 10.48 10.03
C LEU A 158 23.30 11.84 10.55
N THR A 159 22.01 11.92 10.89
CA THR A 159 21.34 13.15 11.35
C THR A 159 20.03 12.81 12.03
N ASP A 160 19.58 13.66 12.91
CA ASP A 160 18.29 13.61 13.59
C ASP A 160 17.17 14.40 12.90
N VAL A 161 17.48 15.09 11.79
CA VAL A 161 16.51 15.94 11.09
C VAL A 161 15.43 15.14 10.36
N MET A 162 15.61 13.83 10.14
CA MET A 162 14.74 12.97 9.37
C MET A 162 14.25 11.77 10.20
N GLU A 163 12.95 11.72 10.45
CA GLU A 163 12.33 10.62 11.16
C GLU A 163 10.97 10.28 10.54
N PHE A 164 10.70 8.98 10.33
CA PHE A 164 9.43 8.48 9.79
C PHE A 164 8.86 7.42 10.71
N HIS A 165 7.56 7.50 10.96
CA HIS A 165 6.77 6.50 11.68
C HIS A 165 5.66 5.98 10.78
N PHE A 166 5.50 4.66 10.74
CA PHE A 166 4.42 3.99 10.03
C PHE A 166 3.65 3.13 11.03
N LEU A 167 2.35 3.41 11.16
CA LEU A 167 1.44 2.79 12.11
C LEU A 167 0.35 2.04 11.34
N GLU A 168 0.40 0.70 11.36
CA GLU A 168 -0.45 -0.17 10.55
C GLU A 168 -1.62 -0.72 11.39
N MET A 169 -2.77 -0.06 11.33
CA MET A 169 -3.96 -0.37 12.12
C MET A 169 -4.45 -1.83 12.01
N PRO A 170 -4.41 -2.50 10.84
CA PRO A 170 -4.81 -3.90 10.78
C PRO A 170 -3.90 -4.83 11.60
N LYS A 171 -2.60 -4.55 11.67
CA LYS A 171 -1.66 -5.32 12.50
C LYS A 171 -1.92 -5.10 14.00
N LEU A 172 -2.22 -3.86 14.39
CA LEU A 172 -2.62 -3.54 15.77
C LEU A 172 -3.85 -4.35 16.18
N ILE A 173 -4.90 -4.36 15.34
CA ILE A 173 -6.14 -5.09 15.63
C ILE A 173 -5.90 -6.62 15.68
N ARG A 174 -4.97 -7.15 14.87
CA ARG A 174 -4.56 -8.57 14.96
C ARG A 174 -3.85 -8.84 16.30
N ALA A 175 -2.90 -7.99 16.67
CA ALA A 175 -2.18 -8.12 17.95
C ALA A 175 -3.12 -8.01 19.16
N TRP A 176 -4.15 -7.14 19.09
CA TRP A 176 -5.20 -7.07 20.09
C TRP A 176 -5.96 -8.39 20.23
N LYS A 177 -6.42 -8.97 19.13
CA LYS A 177 -7.15 -10.24 19.10
C LYS A 177 -6.34 -11.44 19.58
N GLU A 178 -5.03 -11.34 19.52
CA GLU A 178 -4.07 -12.35 19.97
C GLU A 178 -3.60 -12.10 21.42
N ASP A 179 -4.24 -11.18 22.16
CA ASP A 179 -3.90 -10.78 23.52
C ASP A 179 -2.43 -10.34 23.70
N LYS A 180 -1.85 -9.77 22.64
CA LYS A 180 -0.45 -9.30 22.63
C LYS A 180 -0.29 -7.84 23.07
N LEU A 181 -1.37 -7.13 23.37
CA LEU A 181 -1.36 -5.71 23.71
C LEU A 181 -1.89 -5.47 25.13
N ASP A 182 -1.18 -4.63 25.86
CA ASP A 182 -1.60 -4.15 27.16
C ASP A 182 -1.77 -2.61 27.17
N PRO A 183 -2.96 -2.09 26.84
CA PRO A 183 -3.19 -0.65 26.78
C PRO A 183 -3.14 0.07 28.14
N TRP A 184 -3.08 -0.67 29.27
CA TRP A 184 -2.83 -0.07 30.57
C TRP A 184 -1.39 0.44 30.69
N ASN A 185 -0.42 -0.32 30.21
CA ASN A 185 0.99 -0.02 30.33
C ASN A 185 1.60 0.50 29.02
N ASP A 186 0.98 0.22 27.85
CA ASP A 186 1.41 0.70 26.54
C ASP A 186 0.52 1.87 26.08
N MET A 187 1.03 3.09 26.25
CA MET A 187 0.34 4.31 25.83
C MET A 187 0.11 4.37 24.33
N LEU A 188 1.05 3.88 23.51
CA LEU A 188 0.89 3.84 22.05
C LEU A 188 -0.27 2.91 21.65
N ALA A 189 -0.28 1.69 22.19
CA ALA A 189 -1.39 0.76 21.96
C ALA A 189 -2.73 1.36 22.40
N ARG A 190 -2.79 2.04 23.54
CA ARG A 190 -3.98 2.74 24.06
C ARG A 190 -4.55 3.71 23.06
N TRP A 191 -3.73 4.66 22.56
CA TRP A 191 -4.17 5.70 21.65
C TRP A 191 -4.51 5.17 20.26
N LEU A 192 -3.76 4.18 19.75
CA LEU A 192 -4.08 3.57 18.48
C LEU A 192 -5.35 2.69 18.55
N LEU A 193 -5.58 2.00 19.67
CA LEU A 193 -6.82 1.25 19.88
C LEU A 193 -8.04 2.19 19.92
N LEU A 194 -7.92 3.42 20.43
CA LEU A 194 -8.99 4.43 20.36
C LEU A 194 -9.41 4.67 18.90
N LEU A 195 -8.43 4.83 17.97
CA LEU A 195 -8.71 4.97 16.54
C LEU A 195 -9.34 3.69 15.94
N GLY A 196 -9.08 2.54 16.55
CA GLY A 196 -9.52 1.23 16.09
C GLY A 196 -10.92 0.82 16.52
N ILE A 197 -11.59 1.53 17.46
CA ILE A 197 -12.89 1.11 18.04
C ILE A 197 -13.95 0.96 16.95
N VAL A 198 -14.05 1.91 16.03
CA VAL A 198 -15.02 1.93 14.94
C VAL A 198 -14.33 1.66 13.60
N ASP A 199 -14.89 0.76 12.79
CA ASP A 199 -14.44 0.47 11.43
C ASP A 199 -15.67 0.47 10.49
N HIS A 200 -16.02 1.63 9.95
CA HIS A 200 -17.16 1.78 9.05
C HIS A 200 -16.95 1.08 7.69
N ARG A 201 -15.69 0.84 7.26
CA ARG A 201 -15.40 0.06 6.05
C ARG A 201 -15.90 -1.39 6.20
N LYS A 202 -15.75 -1.96 7.39
CA LYS A 202 -16.17 -3.33 7.71
C LYS A 202 -17.52 -3.39 8.40
N ASN A 203 -18.19 -2.24 8.56
CA ASN A 203 -19.41 -2.09 9.36
C ASN A 203 -19.25 -2.79 10.74
N LYS A 204 -18.16 -2.50 11.42
CA LYS A 204 -17.77 -3.17 12.65
C LYS A 204 -17.44 -2.18 13.77
N VAL A 205 -17.89 -2.54 14.97
CA VAL A 205 -17.50 -1.88 16.22
C VAL A 205 -16.84 -2.92 17.12
N TYR A 206 -15.71 -2.56 17.71
CA TYR A 206 -14.95 -3.41 18.63
C TYR A 206 -15.32 -3.06 20.07
N GLU A 207 -16.40 -3.66 20.56
CA GLU A 207 -16.91 -3.41 21.91
C GLU A 207 -15.92 -3.82 23.02
N ASP A 208 -15.12 -4.83 22.78
CA ASP A 208 -14.06 -5.30 23.68
C ASP A 208 -12.98 -4.25 23.87
N ILE A 209 -12.53 -3.61 22.78
CA ILE A 209 -11.60 -2.48 22.82
C ILE A 209 -12.23 -1.31 23.57
N TYR A 210 -13.47 -0.95 23.24
CA TYR A 210 -14.19 0.13 23.90
C TYR A 210 -14.27 -0.08 25.43
N LYS A 211 -14.71 -1.25 25.89
CA LYS A 211 -14.83 -1.58 27.31
C LYS A 211 -13.48 -1.46 28.02
N LYS A 212 -12.42 -1.93 27.37
CA LYS A 212 -11.07 -1.83 27.95
C LYS A 212 -10.61 -0.38 28.09
N LEU A 213 -10.80 0.43 27.05
CA LEU A 213 -10.44 1.84 27.08
C LEU A 213 -11.35 2.68 27.98
N GLU A 214 -12.63 2.33 28.11
CA GLU A 214 -13.55 2.94 29.07
C GLU A 214 -13.07 2.75 30.53
N GLU A 215 -12.56 1.55 30.86
CA GLU A 215 -11.96 1.29 32.18
C GLU A 215 -10.73 2.19 32.42
N ILE A 216 -9.83 2.31 31.43
CA ILE A 216 -8.64 3.16 31.53
C ILE A 216 -9.00 4.63 31.65
N ALA A 217 -10.01 5.10 30.91
CA ALA A 217 -10.46 6.49 30.93
C ALA A 217 -11.04 6.92 32.31
N MET A 218 -11.37 5.99 33.23
CA MET A 218 -11.72 6.34 34.58
C MET A 218 -10.53 6.93 35.36
N GLU A 219 -9.32 6.54 35.02
CA GLU A 219 -8.07 6.96 35.66
C GLU A 219 -7.25 7.94 34.79
N ASP A 220 -7.43 7.90 33.46
CA ASP A 220 -6.74 8.75 32.49
C ASP A 220 -7.67 9.88 32.03
N GLU A 221 -7.42 11.10 32.53
CA GLU A 221 -8.23 12.28 32.21
C GLU A 221 -8.15 12.67 30.73
N THR A 222 -6.97 12.60 30.11
CA THR A 222 -6.79 12.97 28.70
C THR A 222 -7.54 12.00 27.78
N LEU A 223 -7.49 10.69 28.08
CA LEU A 223 -8.26 9.70 27.32
C LEU A 223 -9.78 9.93 27.51
N ARG A 224 -10.20 10.27 28.73
CA ARG A 224 -11.61 10.61 29.03
C ARG A 224 -12.07 11.82 28.21
N ASN A 225 -11.26 12.87 28.14
CA ASN A 225 -11.56 14.07 27.39
C ASN A 225 -11.64 13.74 25.89
N ALA A 226 -10.76 12.88 25.36
CA ALA A 226 -10.82 12.43 23.97
C ALA A 226 -12.14 11.70 23.67
N PHE A 227 -12.64 10.85 24.54
CA PHE A 227 -13.95 10.19 24.36
C PHE A 227 -15.10 11.19 24.39
N GLN A 228 -15.08 12.18 25.28
CA GLN A 228 -16.13 13.19 25.40
C GLN A 228 -16.18 14.10 24.16
N ASP A 229 -15.02 14.48 23.66
CA ASP A 229 -14.93 15.30 22.44
C ASP A 229 -15.33 14.50 21.19
N TRP A 230 -14.95 13.23 21.11
CA TRP A 230 -15.38 12.32 20.06
C TRP A 230 -16.90 12.08 20.08
N GLU A 231 -17.49 11.89 21.27
CA GLU A 231 -18.94 11.80 21.44
C GLU A 231 -19.64 13.08 20.98
N THR A 232 -19.11 14.24 21.39
CA THR A 232 -19.67 15.55 21.06
C THR A 232 -19.61 15.79 19.56
N LEU A 233 -18.49 15.48 18.92
CA LEU A 233 -18.30 15.53 17.47
C LEU A 233 -19.34 14.63 16.76
N SER A 234 -19.49 13.40 17.22
CA SER A 234 -20.39 12.41 16.60
C SER A 234 -21.88 12.73 16.85
N ALA A 235 -22.20 13.48 17.88
CA ALA A 235 -23.55 13.93 18.19
C ALA A 235 -24.00 15.17 17.40
N SER A 236 -23.06 15.93 16.82
CA SER A 236 -23.34 17.11 16.02
C SER A 236 -23.87 16.73 14.63
N GLN A 237 -25.04 17.25 14.26
CA GLN A 237 -25.62 16.98 12.93
C GLN A 237 -24.80 17.60 11.81
N GLU A 238 -24.25 18.79 12.02
CA GLU A 238 -23.40 19.50 11.04
C GLU A 238 -22.11 18.72 10.79
N GLU A 239 -21.41 18.33 11.84
CA GLU A 239 -20.18 17.55 11.78
C GLU A 239 -20.43 16.17 11.16
N TRP A 240 -21.57 15.55 11.48
CA TRP A 240 -21.97 14.26 10.91
C TRP A 240 -22.15 14.33 9.40
N LEU A 241 -22.83 15.35 8.89
CA LEU A 241 -23.00 15.55 7.44
C LEU A 241 -21.68 15.75 6.71
N ALA A 242 -20.77 16.55 7.29
CA ALA A 242 -19.43 16.75 6.73
C ALA A 242 -18.62 15.44 6.72
N TYR A 243 -18.70 14.68 7.81
CA TYR A 243 -18.09 13.35 7.95
C TYR A 243 -18.63 12.35 6.92
N GLU A 244 -19.98 12.24 6.77
CA GLU A 244 -20.60 11.33 5.79
C GLU A 244 -20.13 11.62 4.37
N GLY A 245 -19.99 12.89 4.01
CA GLY A 245 -19.47 13.29 2.70
C GLY A 245 -18.04 12.81 2.46
N ARG A 246 -17.20 12.78 3.50
CA ARG A 246 -15.83 12.25 3.44
C ARG A 246 -15.80 10.73 3.44
N LEU A 247 -16.54 10.12 4.34
CA LEU A 247 -16.65 8.66 4.41
C LEU A 247 -17.12 8.07 3.08
N LYS A 248 -18.15 8.66 2.47
CA LYS A 248 -18.65 8.23 1.17
C LYS A 248 -17.57 8.24 0.10
N ARG A 249 -16.81 9.35 -0.03
CA ARG A 249 -15.71 9.42 -1.00
C ARG A 249 -14.67 8.33 -0.77
N VAL A 250 -14.28 8.11 0.49
CA VAL A 250 -13.30 7.08 0.86
C VAL A 250 -13.80 5.68 0.49
N LEU A 251 -15.08 5.38 0.72
CA LEU A 251 -15.70 4.09 0.37
C LEU A 251 -15.85 3.92 -1.15
N ASP A 252 -16.26 4.97 -1.87
CA ASP A 252 -16.35 4.96 -3.34
C ASP A 252 -14.99 4.70 -3.98
N ASP A 253 -13.95 5.37 -3.48
CA ASP A 253 -12.57 5.18 -3.92
C ASP A 253 -12.05 3.76 -3.65
N GLU A 254 -12.37 3.20 -2.48
CA GLU A 254 -11.98 1.82 -2.14
C GLU A 254 -12.69 0.81 -3.04
N SER A 255 -13.98 1.03 -3.32
CA SER A 255 -14.77 0.20 -4.24
C SER A 255 -14.18 0.23 -5.66
N ALA A 256 -13.85 1.43 -6.18
CA ALA A 256 -13.23 1.58 -7.48
C ALA A 256 -11.87 0.87 -7.57
N ARG A 257 -11.07 0.89 -6.49
CA ARG A 257 -9.80 0.17 -6.40
C ARG A 257 -10.01 -1.34 -6.46
N ILE A 258 -10.94 -1.86 -5.66
CA ILE A 258 -11.27 -3.29 -5.64
C ILE A 258 -11.73 -3.76 -7.03
N ASP A 259 -12.60 -2.99 -7.69
CA ASP A 259 -13.08 -3.29 -9.04
C ASP A 259 -11.93 -3.29 -10.07
N SER A 260 -10.95 -2.39 -9.90
CA SER A 260 -9.77 -2.37 -10.76
C SER A 260 -8.89 -3.61 -10.55
N GLU A 261 -8.64 -4.00 -9.30
CA GLU A 261 -7.86 -5.21 -8.97
C GLU A 261 -8.55 -6.50 -9.47
N ILE A 262 -9.88 -6.56 -9.39
CA ILE A 262 -10.65 -7.70 -9.94
C ILE A 262 -10.47 -7.77 -11.45
N ARG A 263 -10.67 -6.66 -12.16
CA ARG A 263 -10.51 -6.59 -13.63
C ARG A 263 -9.10 -6.96 -14.07
N GLU A 264 -8.07 -6.46 -13.40
CA GLU A 264 -6.68 -6.80 -13.70
C GLU A 264 -6.41 -8.31 -13.50
N LYS A 265 -6.95 -8.88 -12.43
CA LYS A 265 -6.81 -10.31 -12.13
C LYS A 265 -7.54 -11.20 -13.13
N GLU A 266 -8.70 -10.76 -13.61
CA GLU A 266 -9.46 -11.44 -14.65
C GLU A 266 -8.74 -11.36 -16.00
N ALA A 267 -8.29 -10.18 -16.42
CA ALA A 267 -7.52 -9.97 -17.66
C ALA A 267 -6.23 -10.80 -17.67
N ARG A 268 -5.52 -10.87 -16.53
CA ARG A 268 -4.34 -11.72 -16.40
C ARG A 268 -4.65 -13.21 -16.57
N LYS A 269 -5.74 -13.69 -15.96
CA LYS A 269 -6.17 -15.09 -16.11
C LYS A 269 -6.58 -15.42 -17.54
N GLU A 270 -7.23 -14.48 -18.22
CA GLU A 270 -7.64 -14.65 -19.61
C GLU A 270 -6.41 -14.68 -20.52
N GLY A 271 -5.46 -13.75 -20.37
CA GLY A 271 -4.20 -13.76 -21.11
C GLY A 271 -3.36 -15.04 -20.87
N GLU A 272 -3.30 -15.55 -19.62
CA GLU A 272 -2.62 -16.82 -19.33
C GLU A 272 -3.30 -18.01 -20.02
N LYS A 273 -4.64 -18.00 -20.10
CA LYS A 273 -5.41 -19.06 -20.77
C LYS A 273 -5.21 -19.00 -22.30
N GLU A 274 -5.27 -17.80 -22.87
CA GLU A 274 -5.04 -17.59 -24.30
C GLU A 274 -3.62 -17.97 -24.72
N GLY A 275 -2.61 -17.49 -24.00
CA GLY A 275 -1.21 -17.85 -24.25
C GLY A 275 -0.93 -19.35 -24.12
N ARG A 276 -1.58 -20.03 -23.17
CA ARG A 276 -1.49 -21.48 -23.06
C ARG A 276 -2.14 -22.23 -24.23
N GLN A 277 -3.29 -21.72 -24.73
CA GLN A 277 -3.96 -22.31 -25.89
C GLN A 277 -3.17 -22.09 -27.17
N GLU A 278 -2.61 -20.90 -27.35
CA GLU A 278 -1.79 -20.53 -28.48
C GLU A 278 -0.50 -21.36 -28.51
N GLY A 279 0.26 -21.41 -27.43
CA GLY A 279 1.46 -22.24 -27.32
C GLY A 279 1.19 -23.74 -27.53
N HIS A 280 0.00 -24.24 -27.10
CA HIS A 280 -0.37 -25.62 -27.36
C HIS A 280 -0.68 -25.88 -28.85
N LYS A 281 -1.30 -24.92 -29.55
CA LYS A 281 -1.54 -25.00 -30.99
C LYS A 281 -0.24 -24.93 -31.79
N GLU A 282 0.65 -24.02 -31.46
CA GLU A 282 1.96 -23.85 -32.09
C GLU A 282 2.81 -25.12 -31.85
N GLY A 283 2.97 -25.60 -30.64
CA GLY A 283 3.73 -26.80 -30.34
C GLY A 283 3.19 -28.05 -31.05
N ARG A 284 1.86 -28.17 -31.23
CA ARG A 284 1.27 -29.25 -32.03
C ARG A 284 1.56 -29.09 -33.51
N HIS A 285 1.64 -27.86 -34.00
CA HIS A 285 1.98 -27.58 -35.40
C HIS A 285 3.45 -27.90 -35.67
N GLU A 286 4.33 -27.41 -34.83
CA GLU A 286 5.78 -27.70 -34.91
C GLU A 286 6.08 -29.20 -34.77
N GLY A 287 5.51 -29.88 -33.80
CA GLY A 287 5.72 -31.33 -33.62
C GLY A 287 5.26 -32.14 -34.83
N ARG A 288 4.17 -31.74 -35.55
CA ARG A 288 3.76 -32.38 -36.78
C ARG A 288 4.72 -32.11 -37.94
N GLN A 289 5.30 -30.93 -38.02
CA GLN A 289 6.30 -30.62 -39.02
C GLN A 289 7.58 -31.40 -38.83
N GLU A 290 8.04 -31.52 -37.57
CA GLU A 290 9.20 -32.35 -37.19
C GLU A 290 8.97 -33.83 -37.52
N GLU A 291 7.81 -34.36 -37.18
CA GLU A 291 7.46 -35.76 -37.49
C GLU A 291 7.49 -36.05 -39.02
N ILE A 292 6.96 -35.15 -39.86
CA ILE A 292 6.99 -35.27 -41.30
C ILE A 292 8.43 -35.18 -41.82
N ALA A 293 9.23 -34.25 -41.28
CA ALA A 293 10.63 -34.13 -41.72
C ALA A 293 11.46 -35.35 -41.36
N GLU A 294 11.35 -35.83 -40.10
CA GLU A 294 12.08 -37.01 -39.65
C GLU A 294 11.71 -38.29 -40.41
N SER A 295 10.40 -38.52 -40.62
CA SER A 295 9.91 -39.68 -41.35
C SER A 295 10.36 -39.63 -42.82
N THR A 296 10.39 -38.48 -43.44
CA THR A 296 10.87 -38.26 -44.82
C THR A 296 12.37 -38.55 -44.93
N ILE A 297 13.16 -38.02 -44.00
CA ILE A 297 14.61 -38.22 -43.93
C ILE A 297 14.92 -39.72 -43.73
N MET A 298 14.22 -40.36 -42.82
CA MET A 298 14.41 -41.81 -42.50
C MET A 298 14.12 -42.68 -43.73
N PHE A 299 13.03 -42.38 -44.43
CA PHE A 299 12.66 -43.11 -45.63
C PHE A 299 13.69 -42.93 -46.76
N LEU A 300 14.09 -41.71 -47.04
CA LEU A 300 15.05 -41.41 -48.10
C LEU A 300 16.44 -41.92 -47.81
N LYS A 301 16.86 -41.96 -46.56
CA LYS A 301 18.13 -42.55 -46.11
C LYS A 301 18.15 -44.07 -46.37
N ALA A 302 17.00 -44.73 -46.14
CA ALA A 302 16.87 -46.15 -46.45
C ALA A 302 16.82 -46.45 -47.98
N LYS A 303 16.17 -45.56 -48.76
CA LYS A 303 16.01 -45.73 -50.20
C LYS A 303 17.29 -45.37 -50.97
N PHE A 304 18.07 -44.38 -50.50
CA PHE A 304 19.30 -43.88 -51.17
C PHE A 304 20.49 -43.93 -50.22
N PRO A 305 20.98 -45.11 -49.81
CA PRO A 305 22.10 -45.26 -48.92
C PRO A 305 23.38 -44.63 -49.50
N GLY A 306 24.08 -43.83 -48.68
CA GLY A 306 25.34 -43.19 -49.08
C GLY A 306 25.21 -41.70 -49.49
N HIS A 307 24.00 -41.15 -49.53
CA HIS A 307 23.77 -39.75 -49.78
C HIS A 307 23.53 -38.97 -48.47
N SER A 308 24.02 -37.71 -48.40
CA SER A 308 23.75 -36.82 -47.25
C SER A 308 22.31 -36.35 -47.29
N MET A 309 21.65 -36.37 -46.12
CA MET A 309 20.27 -35.88 -45.94
C MET A 309 20.19 -34.39 -45.53
N ASP A 310 21.32 -33.72 -45.41
CA ASP A 310 21.38 -32.33 -44.90
C ASP A 310 20.58 -31.34 -45.76
N VAL A 311 20.63 -31.53 -47.09
CA VAL A 311 19.91 -30.67 -48.07
C VAL A 311 18.39 -30.83 -47.86
N ILE A 312 17.93 -32.07 -47.68
CA ILE A 312 16.52 -32.38 -47.39
C ILE A 312 16.08 -31.81 -46.06
N SER A 313 16.88 -32.02 -45.03
CA SER A 313 16.60 -31.47 -43.68
C SER A 313 16.46 -29.95 -43.71
N ASN A 314 17.37 -29.27 -44.42
CA ASN A 314 17.32 -27.82 -44.55
C ASN A 314 16.09 -27.33 -45.34
N LYS A 315 15.76 -27.99 -46.44
CA LYS A 315 14.57 -27.65 -47.25
C LYS A 315 13.29 -27.86 -46.45
N MET A 316 13.15 -28.98 -45.75
CA MET A 316 11.98 -29.28 -44.92
C MET A 316 11.78 -28.22 -43.82
N LYS A 317 12.83 -27.68 -43.23
CA LYS A 317 12.77 -26.61 -42.22
C LYS A 317 12.32 -25.25 -42.81
N THR A 318 12.48 -25.01 -44.09
CA THR A 318 12.07 -23.77 -44.74
C THR A 318 10.62 -23.77 -45.21
N VAL A 319 9.92 -24.90 -45.15
CA VAL A 319 8.53 -25.02 -45.58
C VAL A 319 7.60 -24.63 -44.43
N GLU A 320 6.94 -23.49 -44.57
CA GLU A 320 6.08 -22.94 -43.51
C GLU A 320 4.74 -23.66 -43.37
N SER A 321 4.20 -24.25 -44.43
CA SER A 321 2.86 -24.87 -44.45
C SER A 321 2.93 -26.38 -44.32
N LEU A 322 2.13 -26.97 -43.42
CA LEU A 322 1.96 -28.41 -43.28
C LEU A 322 1.47 -29.09 -44.59
N GLU A 323 0.64 -28.41 -45.38
CA GLU A 323 0.18 -28.93 -46.69
C GLU A 323 1.32 -28.99 -47.70
N SER A 324 2.11 -27.90 -47.80
CA SER A 324 3.28 -27.87 -48.65
C SER A 324 4.32 -28.91 -48.24
N MET A 325 4.50 -29.11 -46.95
CA MET A 325 5.41 -30.10 -46.39
C MET A 325 4.99 -31.52 -46.70
N LYS A 326 3.71 -31.86 -46.56
CA LYS A 326 3.15 -33.17 -46.99
C LYS A 326 3.24 -33.40 -48.48
N LYS A 327 3.05 -32.36 -49.30
CA LYS A 327 3.21 -32.45 -50.73
C LYS A 327 4.65 -32.75 -51.09
N LEU A 328 5.60 -31.99 -50.54
CA LEU A 328 7.03 -32.21 -50.72
C LEU A 328 7.44 -33.62 -50.25
N GLN A 329 6.97 -34.09 -49.08
CA GLN A 329 7.18 -35.47 -48.61
C GLN A 329 6.72 -36.48 -49.65
N LYS A 330 5.50 -36.32 -50.18
CA LYS A 330 4.94 -37.26 -51.16
C LYS A 330 5.79 -37.33 -52.43
N ASP A 331 6.18 -36.15 -52.93
CA ASP A 331 6.97 -36.05 -54.16
C ASP A 331 8.37 -36.65 -53.95
N LEU A 332 9.02 -36.36 -52.82
CA LEU A 332 10.33 -36.95 -52.46
C LEU A 332 10.29 -38.47 -52.25
N VAL A 333 9.23 -39.02 -51.69
CA VAL A 333 9.04 -40.47 -51.48
C VAL A 333 8.82 -41.19 -52.79
N GLN A 334 8.19 -40.56 -53.79
CA GLN A 334 7.94 -41.11 -55.15
C GLN A 334 9.15 -41.09 -56.07
N ALA A 335 10.13 -40.21 -55.83
CA ALA A 335 11.32 -40.10 -56.65
C ALA A 335 12.06 -41.45 -56.77
N GLU A 336 12.34 -41.91 -57.96
CA GLU A 336 13.01 -43.21 -58.23
C GLU A 336 14.54 -43.08 -58.23
N THR A 337 15.06 -41.88 -58.50
CA THR A 337 16.49 -41.61 -58.56
C THR A 337 16.90 -40.44 -57.64
N TRP A 338 18.17 -40.43 -57.21
CA TRP A 338 18.69 -39.32 -56.41
C TRP A 338 18.76 -37.98 -57.18
N THR A 339 18.82 -38.04 -58.50
CA THR A 339 18.76 -36.84 -59.37
C THR A 339 17.40 -36.19 -59.29
N GLU A 340 16.32 -36.95 -59.35
CA GLU A 340 14.93 -36.45 -59.14
C GLU A 340 14.74 -35.84 -57.75
N VAL A 341 15.33 -36.45 -56.70
CA VAL A 341 15.29 -35.88 -55.34
C VAL A 341 15.92 -34.49 -55.32
N LYS A 342 17.05 -34.30 -56.00
CA LYS A 342 17.71 -32.97 -56.07
C LYS A 342 16.88 -31.94 -56.84
N GLU A 343 16.26 -32.30 -57.94
CA GLU A 343 15.39 -31.42 -58.71
C GLU A 343 14.16 -30.95 -57.93
N LEU A 344 13.62 -31.79 -57.04
CA LEU A 344 12.50 -31.43 -56.15
C LEU A 344 12.91 -30.51 -54.98
N LEU A 345 14.20 -30.38 -54.71
CA LEU A 345 14.74 -29.53 -53.62
C LEU A 345 15.21 -28.16 -54.11
N GLU A 346 15.38 -27.98 -55.43
CA GLU A 346 15.63 -26.68 -56.06
C GLU A 346 14.35 -25.82 -56.10
#